data_8c444bcc0fb76bd10f853c6d64fbacf0
#
_entry.id   8c444bcc0fb76bd10f853c6d64fbacf0
#
_cell.length_a   1.000
_cell.length_b   1.000
_cell.length_c   1.000
_cell.angle_alpha   90.00
_cell.angle_beta   90.00
_cell.angle_gamma   90.00
#
_symmetry.space_group_name_H-M   'P 1'
#
loop_
_entity.id
_entity.type
_entity.pdbx_description
1 polymer ?
#
loop_
_entity_poly.entity_id
_entity_poly.type
_entity_poly.pdbx_seq_one_letter_code
_entity_poly.pdbx_strand_id
1 'polypeptide(L)'
;MFTVATANVNGIRAAARRDNLAWLAQCGADVICLQEVRASDEVLAKTLADCGLGHWNVVHAEASAAGRSGVAILSASELGKPRVGVGQSEFADSGRWIEATVETSLGTVTVVSVYVHTGEAGTGRQVEKYRFLDAMTARLARLRANARKAGGHVVVC
;
A
#
# COMPACT_ATOMS: atom_id res chain seq x y z
N MET A 1 -11.59 -11.55 14.54
CA MET A 1 -11.85 -10.23 13.87
C MET A 1 -10.62 -9.95 13.03
N PHE A 2 -10.74 -9.48 11.79
CA PHE A 2 -9.61 -9.09 10.94
C PHE A 2 -9.56 -7.56 10.87
N THR A 3 -8.43 -6.99 11.29
CA THR A 3 -8.26 -5.54 11.45
C THR A 3 -7.20 -5.01 10.50
N VAL A 4 -7.55 -3.98 9.73
CA VAL A 4 -6.64 -3.30 8.82
C VAL A 4 -6.46 -1.85 9.26
N ALA A 5 -5.21 -1.44 9.45
CA ALA A 5 -4.84 -0.04 9.68
C ALA A 5 -4.30 0.58 8.39
N THR A 6 -4.48 1.89 8.22
CA THR A 6 -3.89 2.63 7.11
C THR A 6 -3.32 3.95 7.58
N ALA A 7 -2.16 4.34 7.03
CA ALA A 7 -1.49 5.58 7.39
C ALA A 7 -0.72 6.18 6.21
N ASN A 8 -1.02 7.44 5.88
CA ASN A 8 -0.13 8.25 5.08
C ASN A 8 0.98 8.78 6.00
N VAL A 9 2.20 8.28 5.83
CA VAL A 9 3.32 8.58 6.73
C VAL A 9 4.13 9.81 6.30
N ASN A 10 3.88 10.34 5.10
CA ASN A 10 4.58 11.51 4.57
C ASN A 10 6.11 11.44 4.73
N GLY A 11 6.67 10.28 4.38
CA GLY A 11 8.08 9.93 4.53
C GLY A 11 8.35 9.16 5.83
N ILE A 12 8.59 7.85 5.68
CA ILE A 12 8.72 6.91 6.81
C ILE A 12 9.82 7.31 7.80
N ARG A 13 10.98 7.79 7.32
CA ARG A 13 12.07 8.27 8.20
C ARG A 13 11.68 9.52 9.00
N ALA A 14 10.95 10.43 8.38
CA ALA A 14 10.49 11.65 9.05
C ALA A 14 9.43 11.34 10.10
N ALA A 15 8.53 10.39 9.81
CA ALA A 15 7.53 9.90 10.75
C ALA A 15 8.19 9.23 11.97
N ALA A 16 9.19 8.36 11.74
CA ALA A 16 9.93 7.70 12.81
C ALA A 16 10.65 8.69 13.74
N ARG A 17 11.33 9.71 13.18
CA ARG A 17 12.02 10.75 14.00
C ARG A 17 11.08 11.56 14.87
N ARG A 18 9.81 11.65 14.52
CA ARG A 18 8.78 12.37 15.29
C ARG A 18 8.00 11.46 16.23
N ASP A 19 8.44 10.23 16.38
CA ASP A 19 7.76 9.17 17.16
C ASP A 19 6.32 8.88 16.68
N ASN A 20 6.03 9.20 15.41
CA ASN A 20 4.70 9.04 14.83
C ASN A 20 4.41 7.62 14.33
N LEU A 21 5.32 6.65 14.55
CA LEU A 21 5.13 5.24 14.14
C LEU A 21 4.91 4.28 15.29
N ALA A 22 5.18 4.70 16.54
CA ALA A 22 5.06 3.81 17.71
C ALA A 22 3.66 3.20 17.85
N TRP A 23 2.61 3.95 17.49
CA TRP A 23 1.25 3.46 17.56
C TRP A 23 0.95 2.33 16.57
N LEU A 24 1.66 2.23 15.44
CA LEU A 24 1.47 1.16 14.46
C LEU A 24 1.75 -0.21 15.07
N ALA A 25 2.79 -0.34 15.89
CA ALA A 25 3.13 -1.57 16.58
C ALA A 25 2.11 -1.94 17.67
N GLN A 26 1.30 -0.99 18.13
CA GLN A 26 0.37 -1.13 19.24
C GLN A 26 -1.11 -1.10 18.82
N CYS A 27 -1.41 -0.80 17.58
CA CYS A 27 -2.79 -0.60 17.12
C CYS A 27 -3.61 -1.90 17.02
N GLY A 28 -3.00 -3.07 17.21
CA GLY A 28 -3.68 -4.36 17.15
C GLY A 28 -4.17 -4.73 15.75
N ALA A 29 -3.60 -4.17 14.71
CA ALA A 29 -3.93 -4.51 13.34
C ALA A 29 -3.29 -5.84 12.92
N ASP A 30 -3.96 -6.60 12.08
CA ASP A 30 -3.42 -7.78 11.39
C ASP A 30 -2.64 -7.37 10.13
N VAL A 31 -3.06 -6.26 9.50
CA VAL A 31 -2.44 -5.68 8.30
C VAL A 31 -2.36 -4.16 8.43
N ILE A 32 -1.25 -3.58 7.96
CA ILE A 32 -1.03 -2.14 7.92
C ILE A 32 -0.70 -1.71 6.49
N CYS A 33 -1.47 -0.77 5.95
CA CYS A 33 -1.21 -0.15 4.66
C CYS A 33 -0.54 1.21 4.86
N LEU A 34 0.61 1.44 4.22
CA LEU A 34 1.32 2.70 4.28
C LEU A 34 1.30 3.41 2.93
N GLN A 35 1.09 4.72 2.95
CA GLN A 35 1.20 5.59 1.80
C GLN A 35 2.28 6.65 2.04
N GLU A 36 2.87 7.16 0.97
CA GLU A 36 3.96 8.13 0.98
C GLU A 36 5.17 7.66 1.83
N VAL A 37 5.57 6.41 1.62
CA VAL A 37 6.75 5.82 2.29
C VAL A 37 8.02 6.61 1.97
N ARG A 38 8.20 7.05 0.72
CA ARG A 38 9.31 7.92 0.24
C ARG A 38 10.70 7.41 0.62
N ALA A 39 10.91 6.12 0.57
CA ALA A 39 12.15 5.45 0.95
C ALA A 39 12.39 4.22 0.07
N SER A 40 13.63 3.76 0.01
CA SER A 40 13.98 2.47 -0.58
C SER A 40 13.57 1.31 0.33
N ASP A 41 13.54 0.10 -0.22
CA ASP A 41 13.25 -1.13 0.53
C ASP A 41 14.16 -1.28 1.76
N GLU A 42 15.47 -1.03 1.59
CA GLU A 42 16.44 -1.11 2.68
C GLU A 42 16.14 -0.12 3.80
N VAL A 43 15.83 1.13 3.44
CA VAL A 43 15.51 2.19 4.41
C VAL A 43 14.19 1.91 5.11
N LEU A 44 13.19 1.41 4.38
CA LEU A 44 11.91 0.99 4.95
C LEU A 44 12.12 -0.12 5.98
N ALA A 45 12.80 -1.21 5.60
CA ALA A 45 13.05 -2.36 6.46
C ALA A 45 13.78 -1.95 7.75
N LYS A 46 14.84 -1.15 7.65
CA LYS A 46 15.56 -0.64 8.81
C LYS A 46 14.65 0.20 9.72
N THR A 47 13.88 1.13 9.14
CA THR A 47 13.01 2.01 9.93
C THR A 47 11.93 1.24 10.65
N LEU A 48 11.34 0.22 10.00
CA LEU A 48 10.33 -0.65 10.63
C LEU A 48 10.93 -1.47 11.77
N ALA A 49 12.15 -1.99 11.60
CA ALA A 49 12.87 -2.72 12.66
C ALA A 49 13.10 -1.82 13.90
N ASP A 50 13.55 -0.58 13.67
CA ASP A 50 13.79 0.40 14.74
C ASP A 50 12.48 0.80 15.48
N CYS A 51 11.31 0.64 14.83
CA CYS A 51 10.00 0.94 15.41
C CYS A 51 9.25 -0.30 15.96
N GLY A 52 9.92 -1.46 16.08
CA GLY A 52 9.33 -2.68 16.63
C GLY A 52 8.49 -3.51 15.65
N LEU A 53 8.53 -3.15 14.36
CA LEU A 53 7.79 -3.83 13.28
C LEU A 53 8.69 -4.71 12.39
N GLY A 54 9.95 -4.93 12.77
CA GLY A 54 10.92 -5.70 11.98
C GLY A 54 10.59 -7.18 11.79
N HIS A 55 9.65 -7.72 12.56
CA HIS A 55 9.17 -9.10 12.43
C HIS A 55 7.94 -9.24 11.50
N TRP A 56 7.44 -8.14 10.95
CA TRP A 56 6.30 -8.16 10.03
C TRP A 56 6.74 -8.54 8.63
N ASN A 57 5.86 -9.26 7.92
CA ASN A 57 6.02 -9.49 6.48
C ASN A 57 5.70 -8.19 5.73
N VAL A 58 6.59 -7.76 4.85
CA VAL A 58 6.48 -6.47 4.16
C VAL A 58 6.56 -6.67 2.66
N VAL A 59 5.64 -6.04 1.93
CA VAL A 59 5.73 -5.83 0.49
C VAL A 59 5.65 -4.34 0.21
N HIS A 60 6.49 -3.84 -0.69
CA HIS A 60 6.63 -2.42 -0.98
C HIS A 60 6.70 -2.16 -2.48
N ALA A 61 6.11 -1.07 -2.91
CA ALA A 61 6.24 -0.51 -4.25
C ALA A 61 6.94 0.84 -4.14
N GLU A 62 8.27 0.83 -4.31
CA GLU A 62 9.06 2.05 -4.40
C GLU A 62 8.74 2.81 -5.69
N ALA A 63 8.78 4.14 -5.66
CA ALA A 63 8.69 4.95 -6.86
C ALA A 63 10.06 5.07 -7.53
N SER A 64 10.12 5.06 -8.87
CA SER A 64 11.34 5.30 -9.63
C SER A 64 11.98 6.66 -9.32
N ALA A 65 11.16 7.66 -8.96
CA ALA A 65 11.64 8.96 -8.50
C ALA A 65 11.92 8.93 -6.99
N ALA A 66 13.19 8.98 -6.61
CA ALA A 66 13.61 8.95 -5.22
C ALA A 66 12.90 10.00 -4.33
N GLY A 67 12.51 9.58 -3.13
CA GLY A 67 11.86 10.45 -2.16
C GLY A 67 10.42 10.85 -2.49
N ARG A 68 9.79 10.19 -3.47
CA ARG A 68 8.39 10.44 -3.86
C ARG A 68 7.54 9.19 -3.66
N SER A 69 6.24 9.39 -3.43
CA SER A 69 5.26 8.29 -3.36
C SER A 69 5.73 7.12 -2.46
N GLY A 70 5.61 5.90 -2.93
CA GLY A 70 5.90 4.68 -2.21
C GLY A 70 4.70 4.22 -1.40
N VAL A 71 4.23 2.98 -1.65
CA VAL A 71 3.17 2.35 -0.88
C VAL A 71 3.62 0.99 -0.39
N ALA A 72 3.23 0.62 0.83
CA ALA A 72 3.59 -0.67 1.41
C ALA A 72 2.38 -1.35 2.06
N ILE A 73 2.46 -2.67 2.17
CA ILE A 73 1.57 -3.50 2.98
C ILE A 73 2.45 -4.29 3.95
N LEU A 74 2.16 -4.17 5.22
CA LEU A 74 2.76 -4.94 6.29
C LEU A 74 1.71 -5.92 6.82
N SER A 75 2.12 -7.13 7.16
CA SER A 75 1.23 -8.16 7.73
C SER A 75 1.92 -8.95 8.83
N ALA A 76 1.19 -9.22 9.91
CA ALA A 76 1.62 -10.13 10.95
C ALA A 76 1.67 -11.60 10.45
N SER A 77 0.84 -11.91 9.43
CA SER A 77 0.80 -13.21 8.75
C SER A 77 1.54 -13.16 7.41
N GLU A 78 1.80 -14.32 6.82
CA GLU A 78 2.42 -14.43 5.51
C GLU A 78 1.59 -13.71 4.43
N LEU A 79 2.29 -12.98 3.55
CA LEU A 79 1.71 -12.32 2.39
C LEU A 79 1.87 -13.19 1.16
N GLY A 80 0.80 -13.34 0.39
CA GLY A 80 0.86 -13.92 -0.95
C GLY A 80 1.67 -13.05 -1.90
N LYS A 81 1.98 -13.58 -3.09
CA LYS A 81 2.79 -12.88 -4.10
C LYS A 81 2.24 -11.48 -4.40
N PRO A 82 3.02 -10.42 -4.19
CA PRO A 82 2.55 -9.06 -4.43
C PRO A 82 2.43 -8.78 -5.93
N ARG A 83 1.52 -7.87 -6.24
CA ARG A 83 1.41 -7.24 -7.56
C ARG A 83 1.58 -5.73 -7.42
N VAL A 84 2.59 -5.19 -8.08
CA VAL A 84 2.85 -3.76 -8.19
C VAL A 84 2.19 -3.18 -9.44
N GLY A 85 1.71 -1.95 -9.33
CA GLY A 85 1.12 -1.21 -10.44
C GLY A 85 -0.35 -1.54 -10.70
N VAL A 86 -1.09 -0.54 -11.12
CA VAL A 86 -2.54 -0.58 -11.38
C VAL A 86 -2.92 -1.32 -12.68
N GLY A 87 -1.92 -1.73 -13.47
CA GLY A 87 -2.10 -2.52 -14.69
C GLY A 87 -1.92 -1.73 -15.99
N GLN A 88 -1.56 -0.45 -15.93
CA GLN A 88 -1.12 0.35 -17.06
C GLN A 88 0.37 0.66 -16.95
N SER A 89 1.11 0.57 -18.05
CA SER A 89 2.56 0.78 -18.09
C SER A 89 2.97 2.20 -17.64
N GLU A 90 2.15 3.19 -17.94
CA GLU A 90 2.33 4.58 -17.53
C GLU A 90 2.51 4.74 -16.00
N PHE A 91 1.90 3.84 -15.21
CA PHE A 91 1.92 3.90 -13.74
C PHE A 91 2.72 2.76 -13.10
N ALA A 92 3.42 1.94 -13.89
CA ALA A 92 4.11 0.75 -13.39
C ALA A 92 5.11 1.07 -12.28
N ASP A 93 5.92 2.13 -12.48
CA ASP A 93 7.00 2.52 -11.58
C ASP A 93 6.66 3.75 -10.72
N SER A 94 5.37 4.06 -10.60
CA SER A 94 4.92 5.26 -9.88
C SER A 94 4.99 5.14 -8.35
N GLY A 95 5.14 3.91 -7.81
CA GLY A 95 5.09 3.65 -6.37
C GLY A 95 3.75 4.02 -5.74
N ARG A 96 2.63 3.85 -6.48
CA ARG A 96 1.30 4.30 -6.06
C ARG A 96 0.29 3.19 -5.83
N TRP A 97 0.64 1.95 -6.17
CA TRP A 97 -0.25 0.81 -6.08
C TRP A 97 0.52 -0.45 -5.75
N ILE A 98 0.11 -1.15 -4.71
CA ILE A 98 0.52 -2.51 -4.40
C ILE A 98 -0.66 -3.29 -3.87
N GLU A 99 -0.75 -4.55 -4.22
CA GLU A 99 -1.74 -5.49 -3.70
C GLU A 99 -1.08 -6.80 -3.30
N ALA A 100 -1.57 -7.41 -2.24
CA ALA A 100 -1.17 -8.74 -1.79
C ALA A 100 -2.36 -9.45 -1.14
N THR A 101 -2.32 -10.77 -1.05
CA THR A 101 -3.33 -11.56 -0.36
C THR A 101 -2.87 -11.95 1.03
N VAL A 102 -3.83 -12.06 1.95
CA VAL A 102 -3.65 -12.59 3.30
C VAL A 102 -4.72 -13.63 3.55
N GLU A 103 -4.33 -14.79 4.05
CA GLU A 103 -5.28 -15.81 4.50
C GLU A 103 -5.79 -15.46 5.89
N THR A 104 -7.11 -15.48 6.06
CA THR A 104 -7.79 -15.10 7.29
C THR A 104 -8.88 -16.10 7.66
N SER A 105 -9.43 -15.98 8.86
CA SER A 105 -10.63 -16.74 9.25
C SER A 105 -11.88 -16.41 8.42
N LEU A 106 -11.85 -15.32 7.66
CA LEU A 106 -12.92 -14.91 6.75
C LEU A 106 -12.68 -15.42 5.30
N GLY A 107 -11.61 -16.19 5.06
CA GLY A 107 -11.11 -16.57 3.74
C GLY A 107 -9.98 -15.65 3.26
N THR A 108 -9.62 -15.76 1.99
CA THR A 108 -8.57 -14.96 1.36
C THR A 108 -9.00 -13.49 1.24
N VAL A 109 -8.22 -12.59 1.82
CA VAL A 109 -8.43 -11.13 1.68
C VAL A 109 -7.35 -10.55 0.78
N THR A 110 -7.74 -9.94 -0.34
CA THR A 110 -6.84 -9.10 -1.13
C THR A 110 -6.78 -7.71 -0.52
N VAL A 111 -5.62 -7.30 -0.05
CA VAL A 111 -5.37 -5.96 0.49
C VAL A 111 -4.68 -5.12 -0.57
N VAL A 112 -5.14 -3.89 -0.72
CA VAL A 112 -4.57 -2.90 -1.66
C VAL A 112 -4.14 -1.68 -0.87
N SER A 113 -2.87 -1.29 -1.00
CA SER A 113 -2.40 0.02 -0.56
C SER A 113 -2.23 0.91 -1.79
N VAL A 114 -2.96 2.05 -1.81
CA VAL A 114 -2.95 2.97 -2.95
C VAL A 114 -2.72 4.41 -2.51
N TYR A 115 -1.92 5.13 -3.29
CA TYR A 115 -1.70 6.57 -3.13
C TYR A 115 -2.13 7.32 -4.38
N VAL A 116 -3.29 7.97 -4.31
CA VAL A 116 -3.79 8.85 -5.38
C VAL A 116 -3.14 10.22 -5.23
N HIS A 117 -2.34 10.61 -6.21
CA HIS A 117 -1.67 11.91 -6.17
C HIS A 117 -2.62 13.09 -6.31
N THR A 118 -2.21 14.23 -5.79
CA THR A 118 -2.95 15.49 -5.92
C THR A 118 -2.99 15.92 -7.38
N GLY A 119 -4.18 16.22 -7.87
CA GLY A 119 -4.37 16.91 -9.15
C GLY A 119 -4.34 18.42 -8.94
N GLU A 120 -4.22 19.14 -10.03
CA GLU A 120 -4.29 20.60 -10.08
C GLU A 120 -5.15 21.00 -11.26
N ALA A 121 -6.25 21.71 -11.00
CA ALA A 121 -7.23 22.07 -12.01
C ALA A 121 -6.58 22.81 -13.18
N GLY A 122 -6.95 22.44 -14.41
CA GLY A 122 -6.43 23.06 -15.64
C GLY A 122 -5.02 22.63 -16.04
N THR A 123 -4.40 21.66 -15.36
CA THR A 123 -3.04 21.18 -15.66
C THR A 123 -3.00 19.72 -16.15
N GLY A 124 -1.88 19.33 -16.77
CA GLY A 124 -1.61 17.94 -17.13
C GLY A 124 -1.64 16.97 -15.94
N ARG A 125 -1.31 17.47 -14.73
CA ARG A 125 -1.38 16.67 -13.48
C ARG A 125 -2.81 16.23 -13.16
N GLN A 126 -3.80 17.08 -13.45
CA GLN A 126 -5.21 16.72 -13.26
C GLN A 126 -5.63 15.64 -14.26
N VAL A 127 -5.16 15.73 -15.49
CA VAL A 127 -5.44 14.73 -16.53
C VAL A 127 -4.80 13.40 -16.17
N GLU A 128 -3.53 13.41 -15.73
CA GLU A 128 -2.83 12.21 -15.24
C GLU A 128 -3.58 11.53 -14.07
N LYS A 129 -4.06 12.34 -13.11
CA LYS A 129 -4.86 11.84 -12.00
C LYS A 129 -6.12 11.13 -12.47
N TYR A 130 -6.84 11.67 -13.44
CA TYR A 130 -8.04 11.02 -13.97
C TYR A 130 -7.72 9.71 -14.66
N ARG A 131 -6.64 9.65 -15.49
CA ARG A 131 -6.19 8.39 -16.09
C ARG A 131 -5.83 7.33 -15.03
N PHE A 132 -5.18 7.75 -13.93
CA PHE A 132 -4.89 6.85 -12.81
C PHE A 132 -6.18 6.35 -12.16
N LEU A 133 -7.17 7.20 -11.91
CA LEU A 133 -8.47 6.82 -11.34
C LEU A 133 -9.23 5.86 -12.24
N ASP A 134 -9.21 6.05 -13.55
CA ASP A 134 -9.82 5.14 -14.52
C ASP A 134 -9.14 3.75 -14.48
N ALA A 135 -7.81 3.72 -14.46
CA ALA A 135 -7.05 2.48 -14.32
C ALA A 135 -7.34 1.77 -12.99
N MET A 136 -7.40 2.52 -11.89
CA MET A 136 -7.76 2.03 -10.56
C MET A 136 -9.16 1.42 -10.57
N THR A 137 -10.15 2.11 -11.13
CA THR A 137 -11.54 1.63 -11.23
C THR A 137 -11.61 0.31 -11.98
N ALA A 138 -10.94 0.21 -13.13
CA ALA A 138 -10.88 -1.02 -13.92
C ALA A 138 -10.20 -2.16 -13.14
N ARG A 139 -9.11 -1.87 -12.40
CA ARG A 139 -8.42 -2.87 -11.58
C ARG A 139 -9.29 -3.36 -10.43
N LEU A 140 -9.94 -2.46 -9.70
CA LEU A 140 -10.82 -2.79 -8.58
C LEU A 140 -12.01 -3.66 -9.03
N ALA A 141 -12.60 -3.38 -10.20
CA ALA A 141 -13.65 -4.21 -10.77
C ALA A 141 -13.19 -5.66 -10.98
N ARG A 142 -11.97 -5.86 -11.49
CA ARG A 142 -11.37 -7.20 -11.67
C ARG A 142 -11.09 -7.89 -10.34
N LEU A 143 -10.52 -7.18 -9.36
CA LEU A 143 -10.25 -7.72 -8.03
C LEU A 143 -11.54 -8.19 -7.36
N ARG A 144 -12.58 -7.35 -7.38
CA ARG A 144 -13.89 -7.69 -6.84
C ARG A 144 -14.50 -8.92 -7.52
N ALA A 145 -14.42 -9.01 -8.85
CA ALA A 145 -14.94 -10.15 -9.59
C ALA A 145 -14.19 -11.45 -9.22
N ASN A 146 -12.86 -11.38 -9.09
CA ASN A 146 -12.04 -12.53 -8.71
C ASN A 146 -12.32 -12.97 -7.26
N ALA A 147 -12.39 -12.03 -6.33
CA ALA A 147 -12.70 -12.30 -4.93
C ALA A 147 -14.08 -12.99 -4.80
N ARG A 148 -15.10 -12.49 -5.50
CA ARG A 148 -16.44 -13.14 -5.50
C ARG A 148 -16.41 -14.57 -5.99
N LYS A 149 -15.62 -14.87 -7.03
CA LYS A 149 -15.48 -16.24 -7.55
C LYS A 149 -14.78 -17.17 -6.59
N ALA A 150 -13.83 -16.65 -5.82
CA ALA A 150 -13.03 -17.42 -4.87
C ALA A 150 -13.62 -17.44 -3.44
N GLY A 151 -14.76 -16.79 -3.20
CA GLY A 151 -15.32 -16.63 -1.84
C GLY A 151 -14.49 -15.76 -0.93
N GLY A 152 -13.66 -14.87 -1.50
CA GLY A 152 -12.77 -13.98 -0.76
C GLY A 152 -13.26 -12.52 -0.72
N HIS A 153 -12.41 -11.66 -0.19
CA HIS A 153 -12.71 -10.24 0.06
C HIS A 153 -11.64 -9.32 -0.55
N VAL A 154 -11.97 -8.04 -0.70
CA VAL A 154 -11.03 -6.98 -1.13
C VAL A 154 -11.15 -5.81 -0.17
N VAL A 155 -10.02 -5.36 0.36
CA VAL A 155 -9.89 -4.16 1.19
C VAL A 155 -8.96 -3.19 0.47
N VAL A 156 -9.36 -1.92 0.37
CA VAL A 156 -8.60 -0.86 -0.32
C VAL A 156 -8.35 0.28 0.66
N CYS A 157 -7.09 0.67 0.79
CA CYS A 157 -6.59 1.70 1.69
C CYS A 157 -5.82 2.80 0.92
#